data_71b8623e28e1f47d2394d9321597ebea
#
_entry.id   71b8623e28e1f47d2394d9321597ebea
#
_cell.length_a   1.000
_cell.length_b   1.000
_cell.length_c   1.000
_cell.angle_alpha   90.00
_cell.angle_beta   90.00
_cell.angle_gamma   90.00
#
_symmetry.space_group_name_H-M   'P 1'
#
loop_
_entity.id
_entity.type
_entity.pdbx_description
1 polymer ?
#
loop_
_entity_poly.entity_id
_entity_poly.type
_entity_poly.pdbx_seq_one_letter_code
_entity_poly.pdbx_strand_id
1 'polypeptide(L)'
;MVQEIEKLRISLSRRMSKEAILTFAETVNGCDCDKILTLIAEDDKELSGNAAYVLLCAQKSLQNYLLQHTEFIMKIVQLTPFEKSRRLLLSLLEKLPPDSTNINVKFLDYCID
;
A
#
# COMPACT_ATOMS: atom_id res chain seq x y z
N MET A 1 17.60 -6.08 -8.39
CA MET A 1 16.78 -5.14 -7.63
C MET A 1 15.94 -4.27 -8.52
N VAL A 2 16.55 -3.53 -9.44
CA VAL A 2 15.76 -2.76 -10.41
C VAL A 2 14.82 -3.67 -11.20
N GLN A 3 15.28 -4.87 -11.52
CA GLN A 3 14.48 -5.84 -12.26
C GLN A 3 13.26 -6.33 -11.47
N GLU A 4 13.37 -6.40 -10.14
CA GLU A 4 12.27 -6.86 -9.30
C GLU A 4 11.12 -5.83 -9.25
N ILE A 5 11.46 -4.55 -9.13
CA ILE A 5 10.44 -3.52 -9.12
C ILE A 5 9.76 -3.42 -10.49
N GLU A 6 10.51 -3.64 -11.57
CA GLU A 6 9.93 -3.67 -12.91
C GLU A 6 8.96 -4.83 -13.09
N LYS A 7 9.28 -6.01 -12.55
CA LYS A 7 8.36 -7.14 -12.57
C LYS A 7 7.06 -6.81 -11.85
N LEU A 8 7.17 -6.20 -10.69
CA LEU A 8 5.99 -5.80 -9.92
C LEU A 8 5.19 -4.77 -10.69
N ARG A 9 5.86 -3.79 -11.29
CA ARG A 9 5.18 -2.77 -12.07
C ARG A 9 4.41 -3.38 -13.24
N ILE A 10 5.02 -4.28 -13.97
CA ILE A 10 4.37 -4.94 -15.12
C ILE A 10 3.17 -5.76 -14.64
N SER A 11 3.34 -6.52 -13.56
CA SER A 11 2.28 -7.37 -13.04
C SER A 11 1.08 -6.57 -12.55
N LEU A 12 1.32 -5.42 -11.94
CA LEU A 12 0.28 -4.62 -11.30
C LEU A 12 -0.27 -3.52 -12.18
N SER A 13 0.34 -3.24 -13.33
CA SER A 13 -0.10 -2.14 -14.21
C SER A 13 -1.22 -2.52 -15.15
N ARG A 14 -1.71 -3.75 -15.08
CA ARG A 14 -2.81 -4.23 -15.90
C ARG A 14 -4.07 -4.35 -15.06
N ARG A 15 -5.21 -4.44 -15.74
CA ARG A 15 -6.48 -4.66 -15.04
C ARG A 15 -6.47 -6.03 -14.37
N MET A 16 -6.71 -6.06 -13.06
CA MET A 16 -6.68 -7.28 -12.27
C MET A 16 -8.04 -7.53 -11.64
N SER A 17 -8.47 -8.80 -11.65
CA SER A 17 -9.64 -9.20 -10.90
C SER A 17 -9.35 -9.25 -9.42
N LYS A 18 -10.39 -9.28 -8.60
CA LYS A 18 -10.24 -9.43 -7.15
C LYS A 18 -9.45 -10.69 -6.80
N GLU A 19 -9.75 -11.79 -7.50
CA GLU A 19 -9.05 -13.06 -7.27
C GLU A 19 -7.58 -12.97 -7.61
N ALA A 20 -7.24 -12.28 -8.71
CA ALA A 20 -5.85 -12.09 -9.10
C ALA A 20 -5.10 -11.29 -8.04
N ILE A 21 -5.74 -10.27 -7.49
CA ILE A 21 -5.13 -9.45 -6.44
C ILE A 21 -4.92 -10.26 -5.17
N LEU A 22 -5.90 -11.06 -4.76
CA LEU A 22 -5.77 -11.91 -3.58
C LEU A 22 -4.65 -12.92 -3.74
N THR A 23 -4.56 -13.55 -4.90
CA THR A 23 -3.49 -14.50 -5.20
C THR A 23 -2.12 -13.82 -5.15
N PHE A 24 -2.02 -12.65 -5.73
CA PHE A 24 -0.78 -11.88 -5.71
C PHE A 24 -0.39 -11.51 -4.27
N ALA A 25 -1.37 -11.10 -3.48
CA ALA A 25 -1.13 -10.70 -2.09
C ALA A 25 -0.54 -11.84 -1.26
N GLU A 26 -0.89 -13.08 -1.56
CA GLU A 26 -0.35 -14.24 -0.86
C GLU A 26 1.15 -14.44 -1.11
N THR A 27 1.66 -13.90 -2.21
CA THR A 27 3.08 -14.05 -2.57
C THR A 27 3.96 -12.90 -2.11
N VAL A 28 3.36 -11.82 -1.61
CA VAL A 28 4.09 -10.64 -1.19
C VAL A 28 4.77 -10.90 0.15
N ASN A 29 6.04 -10.52 0.24
CA ASN A 29 6.79 -10.60 1.50
C ASN A 29 7.26 -9.21 1.92
N GLY A 30 7.90 -9.12 3.10
CA GLY A 30 8.35 -7.84 3.63
C GLY A 30 9.30 -7.09 2.72
N CYS A 31 10.13 -7.79 1.97
CA CYS A 31 11.08 -7.17 1.06
C CYS A 31 10.39 -6.46 -0.10
N ASP A 32 9.21 -6.93 -0.49
CA ASP A 32 8.45 -6.34 -1.59
C ASP A 32 7.63 -5.12 -1.16
N CYS A 33 7.42 -4.97 0.13
CA CYS A 33 6.51 -3.96 0.67
C CYS A 33 6.90 -2.55 0.26
N ASP A 34 8.17 -2.20 0.43
CA ASP A 34 8.68 -0.87 0.05
C ASP A 34 8.51 -0.61 -1.44
N LYS A 35 8.77 -1.63 -2.25
CA LYS A 35 8.64 -1.51 -3.70
C LYS A 35 7.20 -1.25 -4.10
N ILE A 36 6.28 -2.00 -3.50
CA ILE A 36 4.85 -1.83 -3.78
C ILE A 36 4.38 -0.46 -3.34
N LEU A 37 4.80 0.00 -2.16
CA LEU A 37 4.46 1.34 -1.69
C LEU A 37 4.95 2.41 -2.65
N THR A 38 6.16 2.27 -3.17
CA THR A 38 6.71 3.20 -4.15
C THR A 38 5.85 3.23 -5.42
N LEU A 39 5.39 2.07 -5.88
CA LEU A 39 4.56 1.98 -7.07
C LEU A 39 3.21 2.68 -6.90
N ILE A 40 2.67 2.70 -5.68
CA ILE A 40 1.40 3.38 -5.41
C ILE A 40 1.50 4.87 -5.71
N ALA A 41 2.67 5.47 -5.51
CA ALA A 41 2.87 6.90 -5.73
C ALA A 41 3.07 7.26 -7.21
N GLU A 42 3.19 6.28 -8.10
CA GLU A 42 3.38 6.57 -9.51
C GLU A 42 2.10 7.07 -10.17
N ASP A 43 2.25 7.80 -11.24
CA ASP A 43 1.13 8.40 -11.97
C ASP A 43 0.54 7.41 -12.97
N ASP A 44 0.05 6.29 -12.45
CA ASP A 44 -0.61 5.24 -13.23
C ASP A 44 -1.76 4.71 -12.38
N LYS A 45 -2.97 4.99 -12.81
CA LYS A 45 -4.18 4.68 -12.05
C LYS A 45 -4.32 3.20 -11.74
N GLU A 46 -4.14 2.35 -12.75
CA GLU A 46 -4.27 0.89 -12.54
C GLU A 46 -3.18 0.37 -11.63
N LEU A 47 -1.94 0.77 -11.87
CA LEU A 47 -0.81 0.36 -11.05
C LEU A 47 -0.99 0.78 -9.60
N SER A 48 -1.31 2.05 -9.39
CA SER A 48 -1.46 2.60 -8.04
C SER A 48 -2.57 1.90 -7.28
N GLY A 49 -3.75 1.75 -7.89
CA GLY A 49 -4.88 1.11 -7.25
C GLY A 49 -4.64 -0.37 -6.95
N ASN A 50 -4.07 -1.10 -7.89
CA ASN A 50 -3.78 -2.51 -7.71
C ASN A 50 -2.74 -2.72 -6.60
N ALA A 51 -1.69 -1.91 -6.59
CA ALA A 51 -0.65 -2.01 -5.56
C ALA A 51 -1.22 -1.74 -4.17
N ALA A 52 -2.05 -0.71 -4.03
CA ALA A 52 -2.68 -0.40 -2.75
C ALA A 52 -3.60 -1.54 -2.28
N TYR A 53 -4.37 -2.11 -3.21
CA TYR A 53 -5.26 -3.21 -2.88
C TYR A 53 -4.49 -4.46 -2.46
N VAL A 54 -3.39 -4.75 -3.15
CA VAL A 54 -2.53 -5.89 -2.77
C VAL A 54 -2.05 -5.75 -1.34
N LEU A 55 -1.57 -4.58 -0.95
CA LEU A 55 -1.11 -4.35 0.42
C LEU A 55 -2.24 -4.49 1.42
N LEU A 56 -3.42 -4.00 1.09
CA LEU A 56 -4.58 -4.13 1.97
C LEU A 56 -4.93 -5.59 2.19
N CYS A 57 -4.90 -6.41 1.15
CA CYS A 57 -5.20 -7.83 1.26
C CYS A 57 -4.11 -8.60 2.01
N ALA A 58 -2.87 -8.13 1.95
CA ALA A 58 -1.73 -8.78 2.59
C ALA A 58 -1.44 -8.25 4.00
N GLN A 59 -2.29 -7.36 4.53
CA GLN A 59 -1.98 -6.62 5.74
C GLN A 59 -1.74 -7.50 6.97
N LYS A 60 -2.37 -8.66 7.05
CA LYS A 60 -2.15 -9.56 8.18
C LYS A 60 -0.77 -10.18 8.15
N SER A 61 -0.34 -10.63 6.98
CA SER A 61 0.99 -11.25 6.79
C SER A 61 2.11 -10.23 6.97
N LEU A 62 1.87 -8.99 6.60
CA LEU A 62 2.88 -7.94 6.60
C LEU A 62 2.75 -6.99 7.78
N GLN A 63 1.93 -7.35 8.76
CA GLN A 63 1.56 -6.46 9.85
C GLN A 63 2.76 -5.82 10.54
N ASN A 64 3.73 -6.64 10.95
CA ASN A 64 4.91 -6.13 11.64
C ASN A 64 5.72 -5.19 10.77
N TYR A 65 5.83 -5.51 9.50
CA TYR A 65 6.57 -4.69 8.56
C TYR A 65 5.87 -3.35 8.34
N LEU A 66 4.56 -3.41 8.13
CA LEU A 66 3.76 -2.20 7.89
C LEU A 66 3.76 -1.28 9.11
N LEU A 67 3.73 -1.84 10.31
CA LEU A 67 3.79 -1.03 11.52
C LEU A 67 5.09 -0.23 11.63
N GLN A 68 6.18 -0.77 11.12
CA GLN A 68 7.46 -0.08 11.12
C GLN A 68 7.55 1.00 10.06
N HIS A 69 6.63 1.00 9.09
CA HIS A 69 6.68 1.90 7.94
C HIS A 69 5.46 2.80 7.85
N THR A 70 4.76 3.03 8.97
CA THR A 70 3.55 3.84 8.96
C THR A 70 3.79 5.26 8.45
N GLU A 71 4.93 5.85 8.78
CA GLU A 71 5.26 7.20 8.29
C GLU A 71 5.42 7.22 6.78
N PHE A 72 6.04 6.19 6.23
CA PHE A 72 6.19 6.07 4.78
C PHE A 72 4.83 5.89 4.11
N ILE A 73 3.97 5.06 4.69
CA ILE A 73 2.61 4.87 4.17
C ILE A 73 1.85 6.19 4.16
N MET A 74 1.94 6.95 5.24
CA MET A 74 1.27 8.26 5.31
C MET A 74 1.80 9.23 4.27
N LYS A 75 3.10 9.18 4.02
CA LYS A 75 3.71 10.00 2.98
C LYS A 75 3.16 9.62 1.60
N ILE A 76 3.02 8.32 1.33
CA ILE A 76 2.46 7.86 0.06
C ILE A 76 0.99 8.28 -0.07
N VAL A 77 0.22 8.22 1.02
CA VAL A 77 -1.16 8.70 1.02
C VAL A 77 -1.23 10.15 0.52
N GLN A 78 -0.28 10.98 0.96
CA GLN A 78 -0.24 12.37 0.56
C GLN A 78 0.24 12.58 -0.87
N LEU A 79 1.10 11.68 -1.35
CA LEU A 79 1.72 11.84 -2.68
C LEU A 79 0.87 11.28 -3.80
N THR A 80 0.09 10.22 -3.54
CA THR A 80 -0.67 9.60 -4.61
C THR A 80 -1.75 10.54 -5.14
N PRO A 81 -1.86 10.67 -6.49
CA PRO A 81 -2.88 11.53 -7.07
C PRO A 81 -4.26 10.87 -7.14
N PHE A 82 -4.38 9.58 -6.82
CA PHE A 82 -5.61 8.83 -7.02
C PHE A 82 -6.35 8.63 -5.69
N GLU A 83 -7.58 9.06 -5.65
CA GLU A 83 -8.42 8.96 -4.45
C GLU A 83 -8.64 7.51 -4.03
N LYS A 84 -8.84 6.61 -5.00
CA LYS A 84 -9.03 5.19 -4.71
C LYS A 84 -7.84 4.61 -3.94
N SER A 85 -6.62 4.91 -4.40
CA SER A 85 -5.41 4.44 -3.74
C SER A 85 -5.29 5.00 -2.35
N ARG A 86 -5.61 6.28 -2.19
CA ARG A 86 -5.58 6.95 -0.90
C ARG A 86 -6.52 6.28 0.09
N ARG A 87 -7.75 6.01 -0.32
CA ARG A 87 -8.74 5.35 0.53
C ARG A 87 -8.31 3.95 0.92
N LEU A 88 -7.72 3.21 -0.02
CA LEU A 88 -7.24 1.86 0.27
C LEU A 88 -6.11 1.88 1.31
N LEU A 89 -5.20 2.84 1.20
CA LEU A 89 -4.12 2.98 2.17
C LEU A 89 -4.62 3.40 3.54
N LEU A 90 -5.61 4.29 3.59
CA LEU A 90 -6.22 4.69 4.87
C LEU A 90 -6.91 3.50 5.54
N SER A 91 -7.60 2.68 4.74
CA SER A 91 -8.19 1.45 5.26
C SER A 91 -7.13 0.49 5.79
N LEU A 92 -5.99 0.40 5.11
CA LEU A 92 -4.87 -0.42 5.55
C LEU A 92 -4.39 0.04 6.93
N LEU A 93 -4.20 1.34 7.10
CA LEU A 93 -3.73 1.89 8.37
C LEU A 93 -4.73 1.63 9.50
N GLU A 94 -6.03 1.69 9.21
CA GLU A 94 -7.06 1.41 10.20
C GLU A 94 -7.04 -0.03 10.68
N LYS A 95 -6.65 -0.95 9.80
CA LYS A 95 -6.62 -2.38 10.12
C LYS A 95 -5.38 -2.80 10.88
N LEU A 96 -4.35 -1.97 10.90
CA LEU A 96 -3.16 -2.26 11.68
C LEU A 96 -3.47 -2.10 13.17
N PRO A 97 -2.88 -2.94 14.04
CA PRO A 97 -3.12 -2.79 15.47
C PRO A 97 -2.68 -1.42 15.94
N PRO A 98 -3.40 -0.84 16.88
CA PRO A 98 -3.03 0.48 17.37
C PRO A 98 -1.74 0.40 18.17
N ASP A 99 -0.66 0.81 17.54
CA ASP A 99 0.52 1.20 18.27
C ASP A 99 0.42 2.71 18.34
N SER A 100 -0.13 3.18 19.44
CA SER A 100 -0.51 4.58 19.59
C SER A 100 0.64 5.55 19.38
N THR A 101 1.87 5.07 19.50
CA THR A 101 3.04 5.93 19.31
C THR A 101 3.29 6.24 17.85
N ASN A 102 2.74 5.42 16.94
CA ASN A 102 2.98 5.57 15.50
C ASN A 102 1.84 6.26 14.77
N ILE A 103 0.65 6.27 15.35
CA ILE A 103 -0.47 7.01 14.78
C ILE A 103 -0.40 8.42 15.37
N ASN A 104 0.14 9.33 14.59
CA ASN A 104 0.36 10.67 15.08
C ASN A 104 -0.79 11.61 14.68
N VAL A 105 -0.73 12.81 15.21
CA VAL A 105 -1.75 13.83 15.01
C VAL A 105 -1.95 14.13 13.52
N LYS A 106 -0.87 14.11 12.75
CA LYS A 106 -0.96 14.40 11.31
C LYS A 106 -1.85 13.40 10.58
N PHE A 107 -1.76 12.12 10.94
CA PHE A 107 -2.62 11.11 10.33
C PHE A 107 -4.07 11.35 10.70
N LEU A 108 -4.35 11.64 11.97
CA LEU A 108 -5.71 11.92 12.42
C LEU A 108 -6.28 13.16 11.73
N ASP A 109 -5.50 14.20 11.62
CA ASP A 109 -5.91 15.42 10.92
C ASP A 109 -6.23 15.14 9.47
N TYR A 110 -5.41 14.33 8.83
CA TYR A 110 -5.61 13.97 7.43
C TYR A 110 -6.91 13.20 7.23
N CYS A 111 -7.21 12.27 8.15
CA CYS A 111 -8.44 11.49 8.06
C CYS A 111 -9.70 12.32 8.27
N ILE A 112 -9.60 13.35 9.07
CA ILE A 112 -10.74 14.23 9.37
C ILE A 112 -11.05 15.15 8.19
N ASP A 113 -10.02 15.60 7.52
CA ASP A 113 -10.18 16.45 6.35
C ASP A 113 -10.77 15.69 5.17
#